data_786418ced7baad39fb60673e5b3ebece
#
_entry.id   786418ced7baad39fb60673e5b3ebece
#
_cell.length_a   1.000
_cell.length_b   1.000
_cell.length_c   1.000
_cell.angle_alpha   90.00
_cell.angle_beta   90.00
_cell.angle_gamma   90.00
#
_symmetry.space_group_name_H-M   'P 1'
#
loop_
_entity.id
_entity.type
_entity.pdbx_description
1 polymer ?
#
loop_
_entity_poly.entity_id
_entity_poly.type
_entity_poly.pdbx_seq_one_letter_code
_entity_poly.pdbx_strand_id
1 'polypeptide(L)'
;ALQGSLANLAAGVLLVTFRPFRSGEYVDLGGIAGTVLQVQIFSTTMRTVDGRIVVVPNGKIIAGNIINFSREPVRRNELIISVAYDSDIDQVKSLISNIIASDDRILKDKEQTVRLNELGASSINFVVRIWSKSSDLQNVYWDVLERIKRDFDANGISFPYPQMDVNVKKVKEAE
;
A
#
# COMPACT_ATOMS: atom_id res chain seq x y z
N ALA A 1 10.57 -32.13 -22.35
CA ALA A 1 10.19 -30.88 -23.07
C ALA A 1 8.66 -30.83 -23.31
N LEU A 2 8.04 -31.93 -23.77
CA LEU A 2 6.60 -31.96 -24.12
C LEU A 2 5.67 -31.75 -22.92
N GLN A 3 6.00 -32.27 -21.74
CA GLN A 3 5.19 -32.17 -20.52
C GLN A 3 5.02 -30.71 -20.05
N GLY A 4 6.07 -29.90 -20.12
CA GLY A 4 5.99 -28.47 -19.77
C GLY A 4 5.12 -27.67 -20.74
N SER A 5 5.18 -27.96 -22.03
CA SER A 5 4.34 -27.32 -23.05
C SER A 5 2.88 -27.68 -22.86
N LEU A 6 2.57 -28.94 -22.57
CA LEU A 6 1.20 -29.38 -22.32
C LEU A 6 0.62 -28.76 -21.05
N ALA A 7 1.41 -28.60 -19.97
CA ALA A 7 1.01 -27.91 -18.75
C ALA A 7 0.69 -26.44 -19.01
N ASN A 8 1.50 -25.73 -19.80
CA ASN A 8 1.25 -24.35 -20.17
C ASN A 8 -0.01 -24.21 -21.05
N LEU A 9 -0.24 -25.13 -21.97
CA LEU A 9 -1.45 -25.16 -22.79
C LEU A 9 -2.69 -25.34 -21.92
N ALA A 10 -2.71 -26.35 -21.03
CA ALA A 10 -3.82 -26.60 -20.14
C ALA A 10 -4.10 -25.39 -19.24
N ALA A 11 -3.05 -24.77 -18.69
CA ALA A 11 -3.15 -23.56 -17.91
C ALA A 11 -3.72 -22.37 -18.73
N GLY A 12 -3.31 -22.23 -19.99
CA GLY A 12 -3.86 -21.21 -20.89
C GLY A 12 -5.34 -21.37 -21.12
N VAL A 13 -5.81 -22.59 -21.32
CA VAL A 13 -7.27 -22.90 -21.43
C VAL A 13 -8.01 -22.51 -20.15
N LEU A 14 -7.46 -22.83 -18.98
CA LEU A 14 -8.06 -22.47 -17.69
C LEU A 14 -8.13 -20.93 -17.52
N LEU A 15 -7.06 -20.20 -17.83
CA LEU A 15 -7.02 -18.73 -17.75
C LEU A 15 -8.07 -18.06 -18.66
N VAL A 16 -8.25 -18.57 -19.88
CA VAL A 16 -9.23 -18.05 -20.82
C VAL A 16 -10.67 -18.40 -20.40
N THR A 17 -10.87 -19.56 -19.79
CA THR A 17 -12.18 -20.05 -19.35
C THR A 17 -12.65 -19.36 -18.07
N PHE A 18 -11.83 -19.40 -17.02
CA PHE A 18 -12.18 -18.86 -15.69
C PHE A 18 -11.94 -17.35 -15.59
N ARG A 19 -11.06 -16.81 -16.39
CA ARG A 19 -10.75 -15.37 -16.48
C ARG A 19 -10.47 -14.72 -15.11
N PRO A 20 -9.50 -15.20 -14.33
CA PRO A 20 -9.12 -14.56 -13.07
C PRO A 20 -8.63 -13.13 -13.30
N PHE A 21 -8.16 -12.82 -14.51
CA PHE A 21 -7.82 -11.49 -15.00
C PHE A 21 -8.10 -11.36 -16.51
N ARG A 22 -8.10 -10.15 -17.01
CA ARG A 22 -8.33 -9.81 -18.43
C ARG A 22 -7.24 -8.88 -18.93
N SER A 23 -7.08 -8.78 -20.27
CA SER A 23 -6.23 -7.75 -20.88
C SER A 23 -6.68 -6.35 -20.42
N GLY A 24 -5.71 -5.51 -20.10
CA GLY A 24 -5.90 -4.17 -19.55
C GLY A 24 -5.97 -4.10 -18.02
N GLU A 25 -6.17 -5.21 -17.31
CA GLU A 25 -6.16 -5.23 -15.85
C GLU A 25 -4.72 -5.22 -15.31
N TYR A 26 -4.51 -4.52 -14.20
CA TYR A 26 -3.26 -4.50 -13.45
C TYR A 26 -3.29 -5.60 -12.39
N VAL A 27 -2.33 -6.51 -12.47
CA VAL A 27 -2.30 -7.72 -11.66
C VAL A 27 -0.89 -8.02 -11.15
N ASP A 28 -0.79 -8.83 -10.11
CA ASP A 28 0.46 -9.51 -9.72
C ASP A 28 0.29 -11.01 -10.01
N LEU A 29 1.20 -11.54 -10.80
CA LEU A 29 1.25 -12.94 -11.19
C LEU A 29 2.52 -13.60 -10.61
N GLY A 30 2.40 -14.03 -9.35
CA GLY A 30 3.50 -14.72 -8.66
C GLY A 30 4.71 -13.82 -8.38
N GLY A 31 4.48 -12.57 -7.98
CA GLY A 31 5.50 -11.58 -7.63
C GLY A 31 5.93 -10.66 -8.78
N ILE A 32 5.27 -10.75 -9.94
CA ILE A 32 5.48 -9.85 -11.07
C ILE A 32 4.20 -9.02 -11.28
N ALA A 33 4.26 -7.74 -10.93
CA ALA A 33 3.15 -6.82 -11.08
C ALA A 33 3.22 -6.04 -12.40
N GLY A 34 2.07 -5.95 -13.08
CA GLY A 34 1.98 -5.22 -14.35
C GLY A 34 0.58 -5.27 -14.96
N THR A 35 0.42 -4.53 -16.06
CA THR A 35 -0.80 -4.56 -16.86
C THR A 35 -0.74 -5.74 -17.84
N VAL A 36 -1.78 -6.57 -17.85
CA VAL A 36 -1.90 -7.67 -18.80
C VAL A 36 -2.13 -7.09 -20.21
N LEU A 37 -1.25 -7.42 -21.13
CA LEU A 37 -1.41 -7.05 -22.53
C LEU A 37 -2.19 -8.12 -23.28
N GLN A 38 -1.78 -9.38 -23.15
CA GLN A 38 -2.38 -10.49 -23.89
C GLN A 38 -2.20 -11.81 -23.13
N VAL A 39 -3.26 -12.62 -23.12
CA VAL A 39 -3.20 -14.03 -22.72
C VAL A 39 -3.13 -14.87 -23.96
N GLN A 40 -2.02 -15.59 -24.16
CA GLN A 40 -1.77 -16.49 -25.30
C GLN A 40 -1.90 -17.93 -24.85
N ILE A 41 -1.78 -18.85 -25.78
CA ILE A 41 -1.98 -20.30 -25.52
C ILE A 41 -1.02 -20.84 -24.45
N PHE A 42 0.26 -20.46 -24.49
CA PHE A 42 1.30 -20.99 -23.61
C PHE A 42 1.79 -19.98 -22.56
N SER A 43 1.57 -18.70 -22.80
CA SER A 43 2.11 -17.62 -21.96
C SER A 43 1.18 -16.42 -21.92
N THR A 44 1.37 -15.59 -20.89
CA THR A 44 0.70 -14.29 -20.75
C THR A 44 1.77 -13.20 -20.84
N THR A 45 1.52 -12.18 -21.66
CA THR A 45 2.40 -11.01 -21.81
C THR A 45 1.87 -9.86 -20.97
N MET A 46 2.75 -9.25 -20.18
CA MET A 46 2.46 -8.13 -19.29
C MET A 46 3.40 -6.96 -19.56
N ARG A 47 2.99 -5.76 -19.17
CA ARG A 47 3.84 -4.57 -19.13
C ARG A 47 3.90 -4.03 -17.70
N THR A 48 5.12 -3.94 -17.17
CA THR A 48 5.35 -3.34 -15.85
C THR A 48 5.15 -1.82 -15.88
N VAL A 49 5.01 -1.18 -14.70
CA VAL A 49 4.82 0.27 -14.59
C VAL A 49 6.00 1.07 -15.13
N ASP A 50 7.20 0.50 -15.14
CA ASP A 50 8.42 1.09 -15.71
C ASP A 50 8.62 0.74 -17.20
N GLY A 51 7.60 0.15 -17.85
CA GLY A 51 7.55 -0.06 -19.31
C GLY A 51 8.19 -1.34 -19.81
N ARG A 52 8.66 -2.24 -18.94
CA ARG A 52 9.25 -3.52 -19.38
C ARG A 52 8.15 -4.50 -19.81
N ILE A 53 8.43 -5.28 -20.84
CA ILE A 53 7.59 -6.40 -21.26
C ILE A 53 8.05 -7.67 -20.56
N VAL A 54 7.12 -8.33 -19.92
CA VAL A 54 7.36 -9.60 -19.22
C VAL A 54 6.47 -10.67 -19.82
N VAL A 55 7.05 -11.80 -20.16
CA VAL A 55 6.33 -12.98 -20.64
C VAL A 55 6.35 -14.05 -19.56
N VAL A 56 5.20 -14.40 -19.04
CA VAL A 56 5.05 -15.37 -17.96
C VAL A 56 4.41 -16.66 -18.51
N PRO A 57 5.05 -17.83 -18.38
CA PRO A 57 4.45 -19.11 -18.76
C PRO A 57 3.14 -19.35 -17.99
N ASN A 58 2.07 -19.74 -18.68
CA ASN A 58 0.74 -19.90 -18.06
C ASN A 58 0.73 -20.91 -16.90
N GLY A 59 1.51 -21.96 -16.98
CA GLY A 59 1.65 -22.95 -15.90
C GLY A 59 2.16 -22.33 -14.59
N LYS A 60 3.10 -21.36 -14.66
CA LYS A 60 3.58 -20.65 -13.48
C LYS A 60 2.49 -19.74 -12.87
N ILE A 61 1.64 -19.16 -13.72
CA ILE A 61 0.54 -18.31 -13.26
C ILE A 61 -0.48 -19.13 -12.45
N ILE A 62 -0.93 -20.25 -13.00
CA ILE A 62 -1.92 -21.12 -12.34
C ILE A 62 -1.37 -21.79 -11.07
N ALA A 63 -0.08 -22.08 -11.03
CA ALA A 63 0.57 -22.67 -9.86
C ALA A 63 0.79 -21.66 -8.71
N GLY A 64 0.72 -20.36 -8.98
CA GLY A 64 0.97 -19.30 -8.02
C GLY A 64 -0.28 -18.53 -7.60
N ASN A 65 -0.06 -17.52 -6.76
CA ASN A 65 -1.13 -16.58 -6.40
C ASN A 65 -1.37 -15.59 -7.55
N ILE A 66 -2.64 -15.29 -7.79
CA ILE A 66 -3.07 -14.25 -8.73
C ILE A 66 -3.73 -13.15 -7.91
N ILE A 67 -3.15 -11.94 -7.91
CA ILE A 67 -3.71 -10.77 -7.24
C ILE A 67 -4.18 -9.80 -8.31
N ASN A 68 -5.48 -9.52 -8.35
CA ASN A 68 -6.06 -8.57 -9.28
C ASN A 68 -6.35 -7.24 -8.58
N PHE A 69 -5.62 -6.19 -8.95
CA PHE A 69 -5.74 -4.86 -8.36
C PHE A 69 -6.80 -3.99 -9.05
N SER A 70 -7.26 -4.38 -10.23
CA SER A 70 -8.16 -3.58 -11.06
C SER A 70 -9.62 -3.99 -10.95
N ARG A 71 -9.90 -5.24 -10.55
CA ARG A 71 -11.25 -5.79 -10.61
C ARG A 71 -12.20 -5.16 -9.59
N GLU A 72 -11.69 -4.91 -8.37
CA GLU A 72 -12.48 -4.20 -7.37
C GLU A 72 -12.47 -2.70 -7.64
N PRO A 73 -13.65 -2.06 -7.78
CA PRO A 73 -13.75 -0.65 -8.12
C PRO A 73 -13.28 0.27 -7.01
N VAL A 74 -13.29 -0.21 -5.76
CA VAL A 74 -12.86 0.54 -4.59
C VAL A 74 -11.85 -0.27 -3.77
N ARG A 75 -10.85 0.41 -3.25
CA ARG A 75 -9.79 -0.19 -2.45
C ARG A 75 -9.45 0.68 -1.25
N ARG A 76 -8.81 0.07 -0.26
CA ARG A 76 -8.44 0.73 1.00
C ARG A 76 -6.96 1.08 1.00
N ASN A 77 -6.65 2.33 1.33
CA ASN A 77 -5.33 2.77 1.77
C ASN A 77 -5.17 2.53 3.27
N GLU A 78 -3.98 2.17 3.68
CA GLU A 78 -3.54 2.16 5.06
C GLU A 78 -2.27 2.99 5.19
N LEU A 79 -2.32 4.03 6.04
CA LEU A 79 -1.17 4.88 6.35
C LEU A 79 -0.82 4.70 7.82
N ILE A 80 0.46 4.63 8.11
CA ILE A 80 0.98 4.69 9.48
C ILE A 80 1.60 6.07 9.66
N ILE A 81 1.06 6.82 10.62
CA ILE A 81 1.48 8.19 10.92
C ILE A 81 2.11 8.20 12.30
N SER A 82 3.41 8.47 12.33
CA SER A 82 4.20 8.54 13.56
C SER A 82 4.32 9.97 14.04
N VAL A 83 4.06 10.21 15.33
CA VAL A 83 4.24 11.51 15.99
C VAL A 83 5.05 11.35 17.28
N ALA A 84 5.59 12.44 17.79
CA ALA A 84 6.33 12.45 19.05
C ALA A 84 5.43 12.09 20.24
N TYR A 85 6.01 11.53 21.30
CA TYR A 85 5.28 11.07 22.48
C TYR A 85 4.52 12.17 23.23
N ASP A 86 4.97 13.42 23.14
CA ASP A 86 4.32 14.60 23.73
C ASP A 86 3.15 15.16 22.92
N SER A 87 2.86 14.56 21.78
CA SER A 87 1.73 14.98 20.93
C SER A 87 0.39 14.65 21.57
N ASP A 88 -0.56 15.58 21.50
CA ASP A 88 -1.94 15.38 21.95
C ASP A 88 -2.68 14.43 21.00
N ILE A 89 -3.15 13.30 21.52
CA ILE A 89 -3.80 12.23 20.76
C ILE A 89 -5.09 12.75 20.08
N ASP A 90 -5.89 13.55 20.79
CA ASP A 90 -7.18 14.02 20.28
C ASP A 90 -6.97 15.09 19.21
N GLN A 91 -5.96 15.95 19.37
CA GLN A 91 -5.56 16.91 18.33
C GLN A 91 -5.11 16.20 17.05
N VAL A 92 -4.25 15.19 17.17
CA VAL A 92 -3.77 14.39 16.02
C VAL A 92 -4.94 13.74 15.28
N LYS A 93 -5.83 13.07 16.02
CA LYS A 93 -7.01 12.41 15.44
C LYS A 93 -7.96 13.41 14.77
N SER A 94 -8.19 14.56 15.39
CA SER A 94 -9.04 15.61 14.85
C SER A 94 -8.50 16.17 13.54
N LEU A 95 -7.21 16.49 13.47
CA LEU A 95 -6.57 16.98 12.25
C LEU A 95 -6.64 15.95 11.10
N ILE A 96 -6.30 14.70 11.37
CA ILE A 96 -6.40 13.65 10.35
C ILE A 96 -7.84 13.48 9.88
N SER A 97 -8.82 13.48 10.80
CA SER A 97 -10.24 13.36 10.46
C SER A 97 -10.73 14.52 9.60
N ASN A 98 -10.27 15.74 9.85
CA ASN A 98 -10.59 16.92 9.04
C ASN A 98 -10.00 16.82 7.62
N ILE A 99 -8.77 16.32 7.49
CA ILE A 99 -8.13 16.08 6.19
C ILE A 99 -8.95 15.07 5.39
N ILE A 100 -9.32 13.95 6.01
CA ILE A 100 -10.13 12.90 5.39
C ILE A 100 -11.50 13.46 4.97
N ALA A 101 -12.14 14.25 5.82
CA ALA A 101 -13.44 14.85 5.53
C ALA A 101 -13.41 15.83 4.35
N SER A 102 -12.29 16.51 4.13
CA SER A 102 -12.13 17.53 3.09
C SER A 102 -11.78 16.98 1.70
N ASP A 103 -11.41 15.70 1.57
CA ASP A 103 -11.10 15.08 0.28
C ASP A 103 -12.30 14.29 -0.24
N ASP A 104 -12.91 14.78 -1.33
CA ASP A 104 -14.11 14.18 -1.93
C ASP A 104 -13.87 12.81 -2.59
N ARG A 105 -12.61 12.45 -2.84
CA ARG A 105 -12.23 11.13 -3.38
C ARG A 105 -12.29 10.03 -2.33
N ILE A 106 -12.27 10.41 -1.05
CA ILE A 106 -12.41 9.47 0.07
C ILE A 106 -13.89 9.17 0.28
N LEU A 107 -14.25 7.90 0.21
CA LEU A 107 -15.63 7.43 0.30
C LEU A 107 -16.13 7.53 1.74
N LYS A 108 -17.11 8.39 1.96
CA LYS A 108 -17.68 8.67 3.29
C LYS A 108 -18.66 7.60 3.77
N ASP A 109 -19.20 6.80 2.86
CA ASP A 109 -20.09 5.66 3.12
C ASP A 109 -19.34 4.40 3.56
N LYS A 110 -18.02 4.40 3.47
CA LYS A 110 -17.15 3.32 3.92
C LYS A 110 -16.55 3.63 5.30
N GLU A 111 -16.29 2.59 6.07
CA GLU A 111 -15.65 2.74 7.38
C GLU A 111 -14.27 3.41 7.25
N GLN A 112 -14.07 4.46 8.03
CA GLN A 112 -12.81 5.18 8.15
C GLN A 112 -12.22 4.91 9.53
N THR A 113 -10.93 4.64 9.60
CA THR A 113 -10.24 4.38 10.85
C THR A 113 -9.16 5.42 11.07
N VAL A 114 -9.19 6.10 12.21
CA VAL A 114 -8.10 6.93 12.74
C VAL A 114 -7.90 6.53 14.20
N ARG A 115 -6.90 5.70 14.47
CA ARG A 115 -6.66 5.13 15.80
C ARG A 115 -5.19 5.14 16.16
N LEU A 116 -4.89 5.33 17.45
CA LEU A 116 -3.59 5.00 18.00
C LEU A 116 -3.42 3.48 17.87
N ASN A 117 -2.35 3.05 17.21
CA ASN A 117 -2.13 1.65 16.85
C ASN A 117 -0.94 1.02 17.59
N GLU A 118 0.07 1.83 17.91
CA GLU A 118 1.29 1.32 18.52
C GLU A 118 1.98 2.40 19.36
N LEU A 119 2.59 1.97 20.47
CA LEU A 119 3.52 2.76 21.27
C LEU A 119 4.93 2.27 20.92
N GLY A 120 5.59 2.95 19.96
CA GLY A 120 6.91 2.59 19.47
C GLY A 120 8.03 3.09 20.35
N ALA A 121 9.28 2.74 20.01
CA ALA A 121 10.46 3.09 20.79
C ALA A 121 10.71 4.60 20.92
N SER A 122 10.36 5.38 19.89
CA SER A 122 10.56 6.84 19.85
C SER A 122 9.34 7.61 19.37
N SER A 123 8.22 6.93 19.15
CA SER A 123 7.00 7.52 18.56
C SER A 123 5.76 6.82 19.03
N ILE A 124 4.64 7.53 18.96
CA ILE A 124 3.31 6.92 18.95
C ILE A 124 2.82 6.87 17.51
N ASN A 125 2.30 5.71 17.10
CA ASN A 125 1.93 5.44 15.72
C ASN A 125 0.43 5.32 15.57
N PHE A 126 -0.15 6.15 14.68
CA PHE A 126 -1.56 6.09 14.33
C PHE A 126 -1.74 5.29 13.05
N VAL A 127 -2.77 4.47 13.00
CA VAL A 127 -3.23 3.85 11.76
C VAL A 127 -4.38 4.67 11.18
N VAL A 128 -4.26 4.97 9.90
CA VAL A 128 -5.30 5.67 9.12
C VAL A 128 -5.72 4.76 7.98
N ARG A 129 -7.01 4.37 7.97
CA ARG A 129 -7.58 3.52 6.91
C ARG A 129 -8.70 4.28 6.23
N ILE A 130 -8.56 4.44 4.92
CA ILE A 130 -9.49 5.20 4.08
C ILE A 130 -9.75 4.47 2.77
N TRP A 131 -10.96 4.59 2.26
CA TRP A 131 -11.38 3.96 1.01
C TRP A 131 -11.52 4.99 -0.09
N SER A 132 -11.07 4.65 -1.29
CA SER A 132 -11.22 5.45 -2.49
C SER A 132 -11.43 4.55 -3.71
N LYS A 133 -11.76 5.15 -4.86
CA LYS A 133 -11.76 4.42 -6.13
C LYS A 133 -10.36 3.85 -6.38
N SER A 134 -10.30 2.67 -6.98
CA SER A 134 -9.02 2.01 -7.32
C SER A 134 -8.16 2.87 -8.25
N SER A 135 -8.76 3.68 -9.12
CA SER A 135 -8.08 4.66 -9.98
C SER A 135 -7.39 5.79 -9.22
N ASP A 136 -7.92 6.16 -8.05
CA ASP A 136 -7.47 7.31 -7.27
C ASP A 136 -6.57 6.89 -6.09
N LEU A 137 -6.45 5.58 -5.84
CA LEU A 137 -5.84 5.02 -4.64
C LEU A 137 -4.48 5.61 -4.33
N GLN A 138 -3.59 5.64 -5.33
CA GLN A 138 -2.21 6.11 -5.15
C GLN A 138 -2.15 7.63 -4.97
N ASN A 139 -2.93 8.38 -5.75
CA ASN A 139 -2.96 9.84 -5.63
C ASN A 139 -3.55 10.28 -4.27
N VAL A 140 -4.63 9.62 -3.83
CA VAL A 140 -5.19 9.88 -2.49
C VAL A 140 -4.17 9.58 -1.39
N TYR A 141 -3.42 8.48 -1.50
CA TYR A 141 -2.36 8.16 -0.53
C TYR A 141 -1.32 9.28 -0.42
N TRP A 142 -0.79 9.73 -1.55
CA TRP A 142 0.26 10.77 -1.58
C TRP A 142 -0.27 12.13 -1.09
N ASP A 143 -1.43 12.54 -1.58
CA ASP A 143 -2.02 13.85 -1.24
C ASP A 143 -2.41 13.92 0.24
N VAL A 144 -2.98 12.85 0.80
CA VAL A 144 -3.31 12.78 2.22
C VAL A 144 -2.05 12.81 3.08
N LEU A 145 -1.00 12.07 2.70
CA LEU A 145 0.27 12.07 3.41
C LEU A 145 0.94 13.45 3.42
N GLU A 146 0.97 14.12 2.26
CA GLU A 146 1.50 15.48 2.15
C GLU A 146 0.67 16.49 2.96
N ARG A 147 -0.66 16.36 2.92
CA ARG A 147 -1.56 17.21 3.68
C ARG A 147 -1.37 17.04 5.18
N ILE A 148 -1.23 15.80 5.65
CA ILE A 148 -0.92 15.51 7.06
C ILE A 148 0.36 16.21 7.48
N LYS A 149 1.43 16.12 6.67
CA LYS A 149 2.70 16.80 6.98
C LYS A 149 2.52 18.30 7.13
N ARG A 150 1.83 18.95 6.19
CA ARG A 150 1.59 20.39 6.22
C ARG A 150 0.73 20.83 7.40
N ASP A 151 -0.37 20.14 7.64
CA ASP A 151 -1.31 20.49 8.70
C ASP A 151 -0.72 20.23 10.09
N PHE A 152 0.11 19.19 10.25
CA PHE A 152 0.83 18.92 11.51
C PHE A 152 1.87 20.01 11.80
N ASP A 153 2.67 20.41 10.81
CA ASP A 153 3.64 21.49 10.97
C ASP A 153 2.92 22.81 11.37
N ALA A 154 1.81 23.12 10.74
CA ALA A 154 1.03 24.33 11.02
C ALA A 154 0.39 24.33 12.42
N ASN A 155 0.15 23.16 13.02
CA ASN A 155 -0.48 23.00 14.33
C ASN A 155 0.51 22.57 15.43
N GLY A 156 1.81 22.61 15.16
CA GLY A 156 2.85 22.33 16.16
C GLY A 156 2.98 20.87 16.57
N ILE A 157 2.45 19.94 15.76
CA ILE A 157 2.65 18.50 15.98
C ILE A 157 4.01 18.10 15.41
N SER A 158 4.87 17.56 16.26
CA SER A 158 6.22 17.16 15.89
C SER A 158 6.28 15.73 15.38
N PHE A 159 7.03 15.52 14.30
CA PHE A 159 7.42 14.18 13.87
C PHE A 159 8.59 13.68 14.72
N PRO A 160 8.62 12.39 15.06
CA PRO A 160 9.58 11.87 16.01
C PRO A 160 10.98 11.79 15.39
N TYR A 161 11.97 12.23 16.18
CA TYR A 161 13.36 11.85 15.96
C TYR A 161 13.69 10.65 16.83
N PRO A 162 14.74 9.87 16.53
CA PRO A 162 15.25 8.86 17.46
C PRO A 162 15.52 9.47 18.83
N GLN A 163 14.96 8.86 19.89
CA GLN A 163 15.12 9.30 21.26
C GLN A 163 16.12 8.39 21.99
N MET A 164 16.97 8.98 22.85
CA MET A 164 17.94 8.27 23.62
C MET A 164 18.07 8.90 25.02
N ASP A 165 17.95 8.09 26.05
CA ASP A 165 18.24 8.50 27.41
C ASP A 165 19.74 8.42 27.65
N VAL A 166 20.39 9.57 27.95
CA VAL A 166 21.83 9.64 28.24
C VAL A 166 22.05 9.93 29.71
N ASN A 167 22.59 8.96 30.44
CA ASN A 167 23.00 9.12 31.82
C ASN A 167 24.49 9.51 31.90
N VAL A 168 24.77 10.78 32.18
CA VAL A 168 26.14 11.28 32.36
C VAL A 168 26.54 11.17 33.82
N LYS A 169 27.49 10.27 34.14
CA LYS A 169 28.11 10.17 35.48
C LYS A 169 29.38 10.99 35.51
N LYS A 170 29.45 12.01 36.38
CA LYS A 170 30.71 12.71 36.68
C LYS A 170 31.59 11.76 37.48
N VAL A 171 32.73 11.37 36.94
CA VAL A 171 33.79 10.71 37.69
C VAL A 171 34.46 11.78 38.55
N LYS A 172 34.44 11.64 39.89
CA LYS A 172 35.27 12.49 40.78
C LYS A 172 36.72 12.14 40.48
N GLU A 173 37.51 13.15 40.09
CA GLU A 173 38.96 13.01 40.07
C GLU A 173 39.41 12.64 41.48
N ALA A 174 40.19 11.57 41.62
CA ALA A 174 40.84 11.20 42.89
C ALA A 174 41.93 12.20 43.14
N GLU A 175 41.88 12.90 44.33
CA GLU A 175 42.97 13.71 44.86
C GLU A 175 44.19 12.86 45.17
#